data_d46bbce52aac19c4faf2461ff30ffd16
#
_entry.id   d46bbce52aac19c4faf2461ff30ffd16
#
_cell.length_a   1.000
_cell.length_b   1.000
_cell.length_c   1.000
_cell.angle_alpha   90.00
_cell.angle_beta   90.00
_cell.angle_gamma   90.00
#
_symmetry.space_group_name_H-M   'P 1'
#
loop_
_entity.id
_entity.type
_entity.pdbx_description
1 polymer ?
#
loop_
_entity_poly.entity_id
_entity_poly.type
_entity_poly.pdbx_seq_one_letter_code
_entity_poly.pdbx_strand_id
1 'polypeptide(L)'
;MKKRSLLFFLFFLLAKSFAQKDVVIPNVPMVKTLTTHEIIITGRGNPMNYFQRNQSMTLLKADKLSALPSRSLSEALSYTSGVDVRQRGLNGMQADIGIRGGSFEQTLILVNGFKMVDPQTGHHAMNIPFTINAVDQIEVIKGPGTHIYGQSALAGAVNFVSFLSDRTFVKAQAYGGSFGTTGVNATVSAPIRGWNQKLSMGYDRSNGYWHNSDFENKQVTYEGGKSFKKQYVVAMLAYSDRQFGANGYYSNKFPDQWESTQNAFAGLRYNVNFKKVTWVNRLSARTNRDEFRLKRFDPSFYTNHHFSETYSLESLINGKFLDNWQYHLGIEQRFELLNSSNLGVRNRQYSSAFADLKKSFGSFTASASLLLFKYSDISIKCLPTYQLAYQLNAMNRIFANFSKSNRVPTYTELYYADPSSIGNANLKPEFANSAEIGWFKNGKLYLEANAFYRQTYNMIDWVRDTSSVVPNPNKWQPVNISEVRFYGVEACVRKTFVYDSKFKPNFIDVSYTYIQATHVFDANLESRYAYSNLKHQLIAKFNFQFSTFGNLQVNYRFNQRVSNPAYQLIDVKLISGNVKGFNLFVEGNNILNTNYIEAGFVQMPGRWFKVGLTYSFVKKDQ
;
A
#
# COMPACT_ATOMS: atom_id res chain seq x y z
N MET A 1 -5.62 9.22 -36.01
CA MET A 1 -5.42 7.96 -35.28
C MET A 1 -4.41 7.01 -35.95
N LYS A 2 -3.24 7.44 -36.46
CA LYS A 2 -2.30 6.53 -37.18
C LYS A 2 -0.80 6.79 -36.90
N LYS A 3 -0.39 7.29 -35.73
CA LYS A 3 1.04 7.54 -35.40
C LYS A 3 1.52 7.00 -34.03
N ARG A 4 0.73 6.19 -33.32
CA ARG A 4 1.10 5.69 -31.97
C ARG A 4 1.58 4.22 -31.89
N SER A 5 1.60 3.49 -33.01
CA SER A 5 1.97 2.05 -33.03
C SER A 5 3.47 1.76 -33.26
N LEU A 6 4.31 2.77 -33.47
CA LEU A 6 5.71 2.55 -33.87
C LEU A 6 6.73 2.43 -32.71
N LEU A 7 6.36 2.85 -31.50
CA LEU A 7 7.31 2.82 -30.35
C LEU A 7 7.41 1.43 -29.69
N PHE A 8 6.46 0.54 -29.91
CA PHE A 8 6.46 -0.79 -29.28
C PHE A 8 7.38 -1.81 -29.99
N PHE A 9 7.77 -1.56 -31.25
CA PHE A 9 8.56 -2.49 -32.07
C PHE A 9 10.08 -2.31 -31.96
N LEU A 10 10.55 -1.15 -31.52
CA LEU A 10 11.99 -0.86 -31.44
C LEU A 10 12.73 -1.52 -30.27
N PHE A 11 12.01 -1.97 -29.24
CA PHE A 11 12.61 -2.57 -28.03
C PHE A 11 13.01 -4.04 -28.21
N PHE A 12 12.44 -4.75 -29.19
CA PHE A 12 12.74 -6.17 -29.44
C PHE A 12 14.03 -6.40 -30.26
N LEU A 13 14.54 -5.38 -30.95
CA LEU A 13 15.71 -5.50 -31.83
C LEU A 13 17.06 -5.29 -31.11
N LEU A 14 17.08 -4.70 -29.91
CA LEU A 14 18.31 -4.48 -29.14
C LEU A 14 18.77 -5.68 -28.29
N ALA A 15 17.95 -6.73 -28.18
CA ALA A 15 18.26 -7.91 -27.37
C ALA A 15 19.17 -8.96 -28.06
N LYS A 16 19.54 -8.79 -29.35
CA LYS A 16 20.30 -9.81 -30.13
C LYS A 16 21.81 -9.64 -30.16
N SER A 17 22.40 -8.57 -29.61
CA SER A 17 23.80 -8.22 -29.92
C SER A 17 24.85 -8.58 -28.88
N PHE A 18 24.57 -9.23 -27.78
CA PHE A 18 25.60 -9.57 -26.79
C PHE A 18 25.50 -11.02 -26.29
N ALA A 19 25.84 -11.96 -27.16
CA ALA A 19 26.11 -13.33 -26.77
C ALA A 19 27.58 -13.65 -27.09
N GLN A 20 28.49 -13.53 -26.11
CA GLN A 20 29.78 -14.26 -26.19
C GLN A 20 30.48 -14.46 -24.83
N LYS A 21 30.84 -15.72 -24.64
CA LYS A 21 31.87 -16.38 -23.78
C LYS A 21 31.63 -16.58 -22.29
N ASP A 22 31.79 -17.85 -21.93
CA ASP A 22 31.61 -18.48 -20.64
C ASP A 22 32.60 -18.01 -19.57
N VAL A 23 32.03 -17.55 -18.44
CA VAL A 23 32.70 -17.52 -17.13
C VAL A 23 31.74 -18.07 -16.09
N VAL A 24 32.13 -19.18 -15.48
CA VAL A 24 31.39 -19.82 -14.38
C VAL A 24 31.38 -18.87 -13.19
N ILE A 25 30.19 -18.40 -12.78
CA ILE A 25 29.98 -17.63 -11.58
C ILE A 25 28.99 -18.40 -10.69
N PRO A 26 29.22 -18.50 -9.36
CA PRO A 26 28.34 -19.26 -8.48
C PRO A 26 26.92 -18.70 -8.55
N ASN A 27 25.97 -19.63 -8.62
CA ASN A 27 24.54 -19.37 -8.57
C ASN A 27 24.21 -18.35 -7.44
N VAL A 28 23.70 -17.18 -7.80
CA VAL A 28 22.91 -16.39 -6.86
C VAL A 28 21.62 -17.20 -6.71
N PRO A 29 21.38 -17.84 -5.58
CA PRO A 29 20.18 -18.65 -5.43
C PRO A 29 18.97 -17.74 -5.56
N MET A 30 18.06 -18.04 -6.49
CA MET A 30 16.67 -17.69 -6.29
C MET A 30 16.34 -18.15 -4.87
N VAL A 31 15.76 -17.26 -4.07
CA VAL A 31 15.58 -17.39 -2.63
C VAL A 31 15.26 -18.85 -2.25
N LYS A 32 16.30 -19.65 -2.00
CA LYS A 32 16.16 -20.85 -1.19
C LYS A 32 15.56 -20.37 0.11
N THR A 33 14.53 -21.01 0.56
CA THR A 33 13.82 -20.80 1.82
C THR A 33 14.80 -20.31 2.91
N LEU A 34 14.96 -19.00 3.02
CA LEU A 34 15.76 -18.38 4.07
C LEU A 34 14.92 -18.42 5.34
N THR A 35 15.03 -19.52 6.07
CA THR A 35 14.29 -19.81 7.30
C THR A 35 14.67 -18.91 8.48
N THR A 36 15.57 -17.95 8.33
CA THR A 36 16.12 -17.20 9.47
C THR A 36 16.14 -15.68 9.37
N HIS A 37 15.94 -15.06 8.18
CA HIS A 37 16.03 -13.60 8.05
C HIS A 37 14.82 -13.03 7.30
N GLU A 38 14.14 -12.05 7.89
CA GLU A 38 13.09 -11.31 7.22
C GLU A 38 13.72 -10.35 6.19
N ILE A 39 13.41 -10.53 4.92
CA ILE A 39 13.93 -9.71 3.82
C ILE A 39 12.86 -8.72 3.42
N ILE A 40 13.24 -7.45 3.32
CA ILE A 40 12.42 -6.38 2.78
C ILE A 40 12.84 -6.14 1.34
N ILE A 41 11.89 -6.07 0.43
CA ILE A 41 12.11 -5.66 -0.95
C ILE A 41 11.80 -4.18 -1.07
N THR A 42 12.77 -3.35 -0.82
CA THR A 42 12.59 -1.91 -0.95
C THR A 42 12.48 -1.49 -2.42
N GLY A 43 11.71 -0.44 -2.70
CA GLY A 43 11.46 0.04 -4.06
C GLY A 43 12.73 0.38 -4.85
N ARG A 44 13.69 1.08 -4.29
CA ARG A 44 14.90 1.59 -4.96
C ARG A 44 16.19 0.92 -4.52
N GLY A 45 16.26 0.37 -3.31
CA GLY A 45 17.47 -0.27 -2.78
C GLY A 45 17.56 -1.77 -3.09
N ASN A 46 18.69 -2.37 -2.69
CA ASN A 46 18.81 -3.82 -2.61
C ASN A 46 17.93 -4.36 -1.48
N PRO A 47 17.41 -5.60 -1.60
CA PRO A 47 16.74 -6.26 -0.50
C PRO A 47 17.61 -6.22 0.76
N MET A 48 17.03 -5.82 1.88
CA MET A 48 17.72 -5.71 3.17
C MET A 48 17.07 -6.61 4.23
N ASN A 49 17.84 -6.95 5.24
CA ASN A 49 17.29 -7.60 6.42
C ASN A 49 16.41 -6.61 7.20
N TYR A 50 15.21 -7.04 7.59
CA TYR A 50 14.24 -6.25 8.35
C TYR A 50 14.86 -5.64 9.63
N PHE A 51 15.75 -6.36 10.29
CA PHE A 51 16.42 -5.90 11.52
C PHE A 51 17.63 -4.98 11.30
N GLN A 52 17.95 -4.69 10.04
CA GLN A 52 18.98 -3.70 9.67
C GLN A 52 18.38 -2.38 9.16
N ARG A 53 17.06 -2.20 9.30
CA ARG A 53 16.37 -0.98 8.93
C ARG A 53 16.78 0.21 9.79
N ASN A 54 16.74 1.40 9.21
CA ASN A 54 17.01 2.66 9.89
C ASN A 54 15.76 3.55 10.01
N GLN A 55 14.57 2.95 9.93
CA GLN A 55 13.27 3.62 10.01
C GLN A 55 12.21 2.64 10.49
N SER A 56 11.08 3.16 10.98
CA SER A 56 9.94 2.35 11.38
C SER A 56 9.29 1.68 10.17
N MET A 57 9.13 0.37 10.26
CA MET A 57 8.47 -0.44 9.25
C MET A 57 7.67 -1.57 9.89
N THR A 58 6.58 -1.95 9.25
CA THR A 58 5.85 -3.17 9.60
C THR A 58 5.88 -4.14 8.41
N LEU A 59 6.15 -5.41 8.70
CA LEU A 59 6.17 -6.49 7.72
C LEU A 59 5.08 -7.50 8.06
N LEU A 60 4.13 -7.68 7.15
CA LEU A 60 3.09 -8.72 7.22
C LEU A 60 3.38 -9.77 6.16
N LYS A 61 3.74 -10.97 6.58
CA LYS A 61 4.01 -12.12 5.68
C LYS A 61 2.74 -12.93 5.40
N ALA A 62 2.77 -13.76 4.37
CA ALA A 62 1.65 -14.58 3.92
C ALA A 62 1.03 -15.47 5.01
N ASP A 63 1.84 -16.02 5.92
CA ASP A 63 1.35 -16.81 7.06
C ASP A 63 0.48 -15.98 8.01
N LYS A 64 0.94 -14.77 8.35
CA LYS A 64 0.17 -13.82 9.17
C LYS A 64 -1.04 -13.28 8.43
N LEU A 65 -0.90 -12.95 7.13
CA LEU A 65 -2.02 -12.49 6.30
C LEU A 65 -3.15 -13.52 6.22
N SER A 66 -2.80 -14.80 6.02
CA SER A 66 -3.79 -15.89 5.93
C SER A 66 -4.53 -16.15 7.25
N ALA A 67 -3.92 -15.84 8.39
CA ALA A 67 -4.53 -15.95 9.71
C ALA A 67 -5.49 -14.79 10.03
N LEU A 68 -5.34 -13.61 9.39
CA LEU A 68 -6.23 -12.47 9.62
C LEU A 68 -7.65 -12.74 9.08
N PRO A 69 -8.70 -12.27 9.76
CA PRO A 69 -10.07 -12.30 9.26
C PRO A 69 -10.28 -11.14 8.26
N SER A 70 -9.57 -11.20 7.13
CA SER A 70 -9.59 -10.17 6.10
C SER A 70 -9.83 -10.78 4.71
N ARG A 71 -10.53 -10.03 3.85
CA ARG A 71 -10.88 -10.42 2.48
C ARG A 71 -10.12 -9.62 1.44
N SER A 72 -9.73 -8.40 1.80
CA SER A 72 -9.04 -7.47 0.92
C SER A 72 -7.72 -7.02 1.53
N LEU A 73 -6.86 -6.45 0.69
CA LEU A 73 -5.58 -5.90 1.12
C LEU A 73 -5.75 -4.69 2.04
N SER A 74 -6.79 -3.88 1.84
CA SER A 74 -7.12 -2.76 2.73
C SER A 74 -7.58 -3.25 4.10
N GLU A 75 -8.43 -4.27 4.17
CA GLU A 75 -8.84 -4.88 5.45
C GLU A 75 -7.61 -5.44 6.20
N ALA A 76 -6.67 -6.09 5.51
CA ALA A 76 -5.45 -6.59 6.14
C ALA A 76 -4.60 -5.46 6.76
N LEU A 77 -4.53 -4.30 6.12
CA LEU A 77 -3.81 -3.13 6.63
C LEU A 77 -4.43 -2.57 7.91
N SER A 78 -5.73 -2.75 8.16
CA SER A 78 -6.39 -2.28 9.38
C SER A 78 -5.89 -2.96 10.67
N TYR A 79 -5.14 -4.05 10.54
CA TYR A 79 -4.45 -4.73 11.66
C TYR A 79 -2.99 -4.29 11.82
N THR A 80 -2.61 -3.15 11.22
CA THR A 80 -1.25 -2.57 11.32
C THR A 80 -1.28 -1.27 12.11
N SER A 81 -0.49 -1.18 13.18
CA SER A 81 -0.42 0.03 14.00
C SER A 81 0.11 1.22 13.22
N GLY A 82 -0.41 2.43 13.52
CA GLY A 82 -0.04 3.67 12.85
C GLY A 82 -0.59 3.81 11.43
N VAL A 83 -1.39 2.84 10.97
CA VAL A 83 -2.13 2.89 9.70
C VAL A 83 -3.60 3.15 9.98
N ASP A 84 -4.12 4.23 9.42
CA ASP A 84 -5.53 4.60 9.44
C ASP A 84 -6.18 4.13 8.14
N VAL A 85 -6.96 3.06 8.21
CA VAL A 85 -7.71 2.55 7.07
C VAL A 85 -9.13 3.06 7.17
N ARG A 86 -9.56 3.83 6.19
CA ARG A 86 -10.89 4.41 6.11
C ARG A 86 -11.66 3.74 4.99
N GLN A 87 -12.34 2.68 5.34
CA GLN A 87 -13.11 1.89 4.38
C GLN A 87 -14.52 2.47 4.20
N ARG A 88 -15.01 2.38 2.99
CA ARG A 88 -16.40 2.62 2.65
C ARG A 88 -16.99 1.30 2.15
N GLY A 89 -17.81 0.69 2.99
CA GLY A 89 -18.48 -0.56 2.69
C GLY A 89 -17.64 -1.82 2.87
N LEU A 90 -18.25 -2.96 2.52
CA LEU A 90 -17.63 -4.28 2.62
C LEU A 90 -16.48 -4.44 1.61
N ASN A 91 -15.54 -5.31 1.95
CA ASN A 91 -14.41 -5.70 1.11
C ASN A 91 -13.48 -4.53 0.69
N GLY A 92 -13.62 -3.35 1.33
CA GLY A 92 -12.81 -2.18 1.00
C GLY A 92 -12.94 -1.76 -0.47
N MET A 93 -14.17 -1.72 -1.01
CA MET A 93 -14.41 -1.31 -2.40
C MET A 93 -13.80 0.05 -2.68
N GLN A 94 -13.94 0.97 -1.76
CA GLN A 94 -13.12 2.17 -1.68
C GLN A 94 -12.48 2.24 -0.28
N ALA A 95 -11.17 2.38 -0.21
CA ALA A 95 -10.42 2.47 1.04
C ALA A 95 -9.31 3.50 0.93
N ASP A 96 -9.31 4.44 1.86
CA ASP A 96 -8.30 5.48 1.99
C ASP A 96 -7.29 5.06 3.05
N ILE A 97 -6.01 5.06 2.71
CA ILE A 97 -4.93 4.62 3.59
C ILE A 97 -4.11 5.81 4.06
N GLY A 98 -4.21 6.13 5.33
CA GLY A 98 -3.38 7.15 5.98
C GLY A 98 -2.30 6.53 6.87
N ILE A 99 -1.16 7.17 7.01
CA ILE A 99 -0.07 6.73 7.88
C ILE A 99 0.30 7.87 8.83
N ARG A 100 0.29 7.62 10.15
CA ARG A 100 0.69 8.58 11.19
C ARG A 100 0.04 9.95 11.03
N GLY A 101 -1.28 9.97 10.86
CA GLY A 101 -2.07 11.20 10.67
C GLY A 101 -1.97 11.82 9.27
N GLY A 102 -1.23 11.22 8.36
CA GLY A 102 -1.26 11.62 6.94
C GLY A 102 -2.53 11.14 6.24
N SER A 103 -2.91 11.85 5.17
CA SER A 103 -4.03 11.48 4.32
C SER A 103 -3.65 10.38 3.31
N PHE A 104 -4.65 9.85 2.61
CA PHE A 104 -4.44 8.90 1.52
C PHE A 104 -3.65 9.50 0.35
N GLU A 105 -3.77 10.81 0.09
CA GLU A 105 -2.97 11.52 -0.91
C GLU A 105 -1.48 11.62 -0.51
N GLN A 106 -1.16 11.47 0.77
CA GLN A 106 0.19 11.54 1.34
C GLN A 106 0.83 10.16 1.53
N THR A 107 0.12 9.08 1.15
CA THR A 107 0.55 7.69 1.30
C THR A 107 0.75 7.06 -0.08
N LEU A 108 1.98 6.64 -0.38
CA LEU A 108 2.29 5.99 -1.66
C LEU A 108 1.95 4.50 -1.60
N ILE A 109 1.19 4.03 -2.58
CA ILE A 109 0.89 2.61 -2.77
C ILE A 109 1.76 2.05 -3.88
N LEU A 110 2.33 0.85 -3.63
CA LEU A 110 3.17 0.13 -4.59
C LEU A 110 2.75 -1.34 -4.70
N VAL A 111 3.03 -1.93 -5.85
CA VAL A 111 2.95 -3.36 -6.12
C VAL A 111 4.28 -3.81 -6.71
N ASN A 112 4.97 -4.74 -6.04
CA ASN A 112 6.30 -5.21 -6.43
C ASN A 112 7.31 -4.06 -6.69
N GLY A 113 7.15 -2.94 -5.97
CA GLY A 113 7.95 -1.72 -6.14
C GLY A 113 7.54 -0.83 -7.31
N PHE A 114 6.52 -1.19 -8.09
CA PHE A 114 5.89 -0.30 -9.07
C PHE A 114 4.89 0.62 -8.38
N LYS A 115 4.92 1.91 -8.70
CA LYS A 115 4.06 2.92 -8.08
C LYS A 115 2.66 2.89 -8.68
N MET A 116 1.64 2.82 -7.82
CA MET A 116 0.23 2.85 -8.20
C MET A 116 -0.35 4.28 -8.16
N VAL A 117 0.37 5.23 -8.75
CA VAL A 117 -0.06 6.63 -8.80
C VAL A 117 -1.25 6.78 -9.72
N ASP A 118 -2.26 7.54 -9.29
CA ASP A 118 -3.38 7.99 -10.11
C ASP A 118 -3.40 9.53 -10.10
N PRO A 119 -3.31 10.19 -11.27
CA PRO A 119 -3.29 11.66 -11.32
C PRO A 119 -4.65 12.29 -11.07
N GLN A 120 -5.75 11.52 -11.20
CA GLN A 120 -7.10 11.99 -10.94
C GLN A 120 -7.28 12.25 -9.45
N THR A 121 -7.08 11.22 -8.61
CA THR A 121 -7.32 11.24 -7.16
C THR A 121 -6.60 10.10 -6.45
N GLY A 122 -6.14 10.32 -5.22
CA GLY A 122 -5.56 9.27 -4.38
C GLY A 122 -6.55 8.20 -3.92
N HIS A 123 -7.87 8.43 -3.99
CA HIS A 123 -8.88 7.40 -3.71
C HIS A 123 -8.71 6.15 -4.56
N HIS A 124 -8.18 6.28 -5.78
CA HIS A 124 -7.94 5.19 -6.70
C HIS A 124 -6.57 4.51 -6.52
N ALA A 125 -5.74 4.96 -5.57
CA ALA A 125 -4.44 4.34 -5.29
C ALA A 125 -4.58 2.89 -4.82
N MET A 126 -5.69 2.55 -4.12
CA MET A 126 -6.01 1.19 -3.68
C MET A 126 -6.80 0.36 -4.71
N ASN A 127 -7.07 0.89 -5.91
CA ASN A 127 -7.60 0.11 -7.02
C ASN A 127 -6.48 -0.75 -7.63
N ILE A 128 -5.95 -1.67 -6.82
CA ILE A 128 -4.87 -2.57 -7.21
C ILE A 128 -5.44 -3.91 -7.66
N PRO A 129 -5.00 -4.43 -8.82
CA PRO A 129 -5.53 -5.66 -9.38
C PRO A 129 -4.85 -6.90 -8.79
N PHE A 130 -4.80 -6.99 -7.45
CA PHE A 130 -4.19 -8.08 -6.70
C PHE A 130 -5.17 -8.68 -5.71
N THR A 131 -5.34 -9.99 -5.75
CA THR A 131 -6.06 -10.70 -4.69
C THR A 131 -5.18 -10.81 -3.43
N ILE A 132 -5.78 -10.88 -2.26
CA ILE A 132 -5.02 -11.07 -1.00
C ILE A 132 -4.19 -12.37 -1.03
N ASN A 133 -4.67 -13.41 -1.73
CA ASN A 133 -3.99 -14.70 -1.86
C ASN A 133 -2.78 -14.66 -2.82
N ALA A 134 -2.67 -13.64 -3.68
CA ALA A 134 -1.53 -13.42 -4.57
C ALA A 134 -0.35 -12.76 -3.87
N VAL A 135 -0.59 -12.08 -2.74
CA VAL A 135 0.41 -11.32 -2.00
C VAL A 135 1.12 -12.22 -1.00
N ASP A 136 2.43 -12.24 -1.07
CA ASP A 136 3.30 -13.00 -0.18
C ASP A 136 3.77 -12.16 1.03
N GLN A 137 3.79 -10.80 0.86
CA GLN A 137 4.27 -9.89 1.89
C GLN A 137 3.68 -8.49 1.69
N ILE A 138 3.32 -7.81 2.78
CA ILE A 138 3.02 -6.37 2.77
C ILE A 138 4.09 -5.66 3.59
N GLU A 139 4.71 -4.67 2.99
CA GLU A 139 5.70 -3.78 3.61
C GLU A 139 5.05 -2.43 3.86
N VAL A 140 4.96 -2.00 5.11
CA VAL A 140 4.44 -0.68 5.49
C VAL A 140 5.58 0.14 6.04
N ILE A 141 5.98 1.17 5.30
CA ILE A 141 6.99 2.14 5.72
C ILE A 141 6.26 3.30 6.37
N LYS A 142 6.59 3.57 7.61
CA LYS A 142 5.98 4.62 8.40
C LYS A 142 6.92 5.83 8.46
N GLY A 143 6.35 7.01 8.22
CA GLY A 143 7.14 8.23 8.01
C GLY A 143 7.64 8.34 6.55
N PRO A 144 8.40 9.39 6.23
CA PRO A 144 8.71 9.72 4.84
C PRO A 144 9.55 8.63 4.17
N GLY A 145 9.02 8.10 3.08
CA GLY A 145 9.68 7.10 2.23
C GLY A 145 10.38 7.69 1.00
N THR A 146 10.56 9.00 0.96
CA THR A 146 11.03 9.76 -0.22
C THR A 146 12.38 9.26 -0.74
N HIS A 147 13.31 8.91 0.15
CA HIS A 147 14.63 8.38 -0.22
C HIS A 147 14.58 6.96 -0.79
N ILE A 148 13.53 6.19 -0.49
CA ILE A 148 13.36 4.82 -0.99
C ILE A 148 12.48 4.79 -2.24
N TYR A 149 11.38 5.56 -2.25
CA TYR A 149 10.36 5.47 -3.28
C TYR A 149 10.19 6.75 -4.10
N GLY A 150 10.81 7.86 -3.71
CA GLY A 150 10.67 9.16 -4.35
C GLY A 150 9.45 9.93 -3.90
N GLN A 151 8.94 10.76 -4.79
CA GLN A 151 7.81 11.65 -4.57
C GLN A 151 6.53 10.90 -4.18
N SER A 152 5.62 11.56 -3.46
CA SER A 152 4.31 11.09 -2.95
C SER A 152 4.36 10.16 -1.73
N ALA A 153 5.54 9.74 -1.26
CA ALA A 153 5.69 9.05 0.02
C ALA A 153 5.89 10.03 1.18
N LEU A 154 5.01 11.04 1.33
CA LEU A 154 5.14 12.11 2.32
C LEU A 154 4.92 11.60 3.74
N ALA A 155 3.87 10.85 3.97
CA ALA A 155 3.53 10.27 5.28
C ALA A 155 4.04 8.83 5.43
N GLY A 156 4.23 8.13 4.30
CA GLY A 156 4.69 6.76 4.27
C GLY A 156 4.38 6.07 2.95
N ALA A 157 4.63 4.76 2.91
CA ALA A 157 4.37 3.94 1.74
C ALA A 157 3.92 2.53 2.14
N VAL A 158 3.09 1.91 1.29
CA VAL A 158 2.69 0.51 1.41
C VAL A 158 3.08 -0.21 0.13
N ASN A 159 3.86 -1.29 0.23
CA ASN A 159 4.28 -2.11 -0.89
C ASN A 159 3.71 -3.53 -0.75
N PHE A 160 2.87 -3.91 -1.69
CA PHE A 160 2.34 -5.27 -1.80
C PHE A 160 3.29 -6.10 -2.66
N VAL A 161 3.85 -7.15 -2.09
CA VAL A 161 4.92 -7.93 -2.72
C VAL A 161 4.45 -9.34 -3.01
N SER A 162 4.70 -9.77 -4.23
CA SER A 162 4.45 -11.12 -4.73
C SER A 162 5.78 -11.73 -5.18
N PHE A 163 6.00 -13.00 -4.81
CA PHE A 163 7.19 -13.74 -5.22
C PHE A 163 6.84 -14.78 -6.29
N LEU A 164 7.71 -14.90 -7.29
CA LEU A 164 7.67 -16.03 -8.22
C LEU A 164 8.36 -17.24 -7.58
N SER A 165 7.68 -18.38 -7.59
CA SER A 165 8.20 -19.64 -7.06
C SER A 165 8.84 -20.47 -8.16
N ASP A 166 9.91 -21.17 -7.81
CA ASP A 166 10.53 -22.22 -8.62
C ASP A 166 9.81 -23.59 -8.49
N ARG A 167 8.74 -23.64 -7.66
CA ARG A 167 7.93 -24.83 -7.42
C ARG A 167 6.52 -24.69 -7.97
N THR A 168 5.96 -25.82 -8.39
CA THR A 168 4.55 -25.88 -8.72
C THR A 168 3.72 -25.90 -7.45
N PHE A 169 2.82 -24.91 -7.31
CA PHE A 169 1.82 -24.91 -6.24
C PHE A 169 0.47 -24.42 -6.77
N VAL A 170 -0.57 -24.86 -6.08
CA VAL A 170 -1.95 -24.38 -6.26
C VAL A 170 -2.48 -23.97 -4.90
N LYS A 171 -3.07 -22.78 -4.83
CA LYS A 171 -3.84 -22.33 -3.68
C LYS A 171 -5.20 -21.84 -4.19
N ALA A 172 -6.28 -22.44 -3.71
CA ALA A 172 -7.63 -22.05 -4.05
C ALA A 172 -8.43 -21.82 -2.78
N GLN A 173 -9.37 -20.89 -2.82
CA GLN A 173 -10.25 -20.57 -1.70
C GLN A 173 -11.65 -20.29 -2.25
N ALA A 174 -12.66 -20.85 -1.60
CA ALA A 174 -14.06 -20.49 -1.83
C ALA A 174 -14.73 -20.22 -0.49
N TYR A 175 -15.64 -19.25 -0.45
CA TYR A 175 -16.35 -18.87 0.77
C TYR A 175 -17.72 -18.28 0.49
N GLY A 176 -18.58 -18.37 1.51
CA GLY A 176 -19.87 -17.69 1.58
C GLY A 176 -20.10 -17.12 2.97
N GLY A 177 -21.03 -16.16 3.08
CA GLY A 177 -21.28 -15.53 4.37
C GLY A 177 -22.48 -14.59 4.39
N SER A 178 -22.56 -13.81 5.44
CA SER A 178 -23.59 -12.81 5.65
C SER A 178 -23.74 -11.88 4.45
N PHE A 179 -24.92 -11.30 4.28
CA PHE A 179 -25.25 -10.34 3.21
C PHE A 179 -25.14 -10.92 1.78
N GLY A 180 -25.34 -12.24 1.63
CA GLY A 180 -25.16 -12.93 0.34
C GLY A 180 -23.72 -12.84 -0.19
N THR A 181 -22.75 -12.58 0.68
CA THR A 181 -21.34 -12.50 0.29
C THR A 181 -20.84 -13.87 -0.18
N THR A 182 -20.24 -13.90 -1.35
CA THR A 182 -19.58 -15.09 -1.93
C THR A 182 -18.27 -14.68 -2.57
N GLY A 183 -17.29 -15.57 -2.54
CA GLY A 183 -16.01 -15.33 -3.22
C GLY A 183 -15.27 -16.61 -3.57
N VAL A 184 -14.51 -16.51 -4.67
CA VAL A 184 -13.61 -17.56 -5.14
C VAL A 184 -12.28 -16.91 -5.53
N ASN A 185 -11.20 -17.45 -5.02
CA ASN A 185 -9.85 -17.01 -5.33
C ASN A 185 -8.97 -18.20 -5.67
N ALA A 186 -8.14 -18.09 -6.70
CA ALA A 186 -7.20 -19.14 -7.09
C ALA A 186 -5.85 -18.53 -7.45
N THR A 187 -4.77 -19.17 -7.02
CA THR A 187 -3.40 -18.85 -7.41
C THR A 187 -2.70 -20.14 -7.82
N VAL A 188 -2.15 -20.14 -9.02
CA VAL A 188 -1.36 -21.26 -9.56
C VAL A 188 0.02 -20.74 -9.90
N SER A 189 1.05 -21.45 -9.48
CA SER A 189 2.43 -21.18 -9.86
C SER A 189 3.08 -22.43 -10.43
N ALA A 190 3.84 -22.28 -11.50
CA ALA A 190 4.58 -23.39 -12.08
C ALA A 190 5.82 -22.88 -12.85
N PRO A 191 6.96 -23.57 -12.75
CA PRO A 191 8.08 -23.39 -13.66
C PRO A 191 7.78 -24.10 -14.99
N ILE A 192 7.70 -23.36 -16.10
CA ILE A 192 7.47 -23.89 -17.45
C ILE A 192 8.61 -23.45 -18.34
N ARG A 193 9.39 -24.39 -18.88
CA ARG A 193 10.54 -24.13 -19.76
C ARG A 193 11.55 -23.11 -19.19
N GLY A 194 11.78 -23.20 -17.87
CA GLY A 194 12.71 -22.34 -17.15
C GLY A 194 12.19 -20.92 -16.86
N TRP A 195 10.90 -20.65 -17.13
CA TRP A 195 10.19 -19.45 -16.67
C TRP A 195 9.36 -19.81 -15.45
N ASN A 196 9.53 -19.06 -14.37
CA ASN A 196 8.64 -19.14 -13.24
C ASN A 196 7.41 -18.29 -13.53
N GLN A 197 6.23 -18.89 -13.43
CA GLN A 197 4.96 -18.25 -13.78
C GLN A 197 4.01 -18.36 -12.60
N LYS A 198 3.20 -17.34 -12.39
CA LYS A 198 2.17 -17.26 -11.37
C LYS A 198 0.93 -16.58 -11.96
N LEU A 199 -0.20 -17.25 -11.90
CA LEU A 199 -1.50 -16.70 -12.28
C LEU A 199 -2.38 -16.68 -11.05
N SER A 200 -2.98 -15.53 -10.76
CA SER A 200 -3.91 -15.34 -9.66
C SER A 200 -5.21 -14.74 -10.17
N MET A 201 -6.34 -15.29 -9.74
CA MET A 201 -7.68 -14.83 -10.13
C MET A 201 -8.54 -14.73 -8.89
N GLY A 202 -9.44 -13.76 -8.85
CA GLY A 202 -10.40 -13.57 -7.78
C GLY A 202 -11.73 -13.04 -8.30
N TYR A 203 -12.79 -13.52 -7.68
CA TYR A 203 -14.15 -13.03 -7.84
C TYR A 203 -14.81 -12.94 -6.48
N ASP A 204 -15.34 -11.76 -6.14
CA ASP A 204 -16.01 -11.49 -4.88
C ASP A 204 -17.27 -10.68 -5.15
N ARG A 205 -18.37 -11.01 -4.48
CA ARG A 205 -19.62 -10.25 -4.55
C ARG A 205 -20.36 -10.23 -3.23
N SER A 206 -21.25 -9.27 -3.05
CA SER A 206 -22.21 -9.20 -1.95
C SER A 206 -23.47 -8.48 -2.39
N ASN A 207 -24.61 -8.85 -1.80
CA ASN A 207 -25.86 -8.12 -1.99
C ASN A 207 -25.93 -6.82 -1.15
N GLY A 208 -24.89 -6.56 -0.32
CA GLY A 208 -24.85 -5.41 0.58
C GLY A 208 -25.53 -5.64 1.92
N TYR A 209 -25.05 -4.95 2.94
CA TYR A 209 -25.62 -4.97 4.33
C TYR A 209 -26.54 -3.77 4.59
N TRP A 210 -26.58 -2.83 3.68
CA TRP A 210 -27.35 -1.60 3.71
C TRP A 210 -27.93 -1.33 2.32
N HIS A 211 -28.89 -0.41 2.20
CA HIS A 211 -29.39 0.04 0.91
C HIS A 211 -28.24 0.51 0.02
N ASN A 212 -28.19 0.01 -1.22
CA ASN A 212 -27.19 0.38 -2.24
C ASN A 212 -25.74 0.29 -1.72
N SER A 213 -25.38 -0.85 -1.11
CA SER A 213 -24.03 -1.21 -0.66
C SER A 213 -23.57 -2.57 -1.19
N ASP A 214 -24.22 -3.04 -2.25
CA ASP A 214 -23.83 -4.22 -3.01
C ASP A 214 -22.53 -3.99 -3.77
N PHE A 215 -21.81 -5.06 -4.06
CA PHE A 215 -20.62 -4.98 -4.88
C PHE A 215 -20.35 -6.25 -5.67
N GLU A 216 -19.61 -6.07 -6.77
CA GLU A 216 -18.97 -7.12 -7.56
C GLU A 216 -17.53 -6.70 -7.87
N ASN A 217 -16.57 -7.63 -7.68
CA ASN A 217 -15.15 -7.39 -7.89
C ASN A 217 -14.51 -8.58 -8.61
N LYS A 218 -13.86 -8.34 -9.74
CA LYS A 218 -13.13 -9.30 -10.56
C LYS A 218 -11.68 -8.88 -10.66
N GLN A 219 -10.76 -9.79 -10.44
CA GLN A 219 -9.32 -9.52 -10.49
C GLN A 219 -8.59 -10.67 -11.18
N VAL A 220 -7.61 -10.32 -12.00
CA VAL A 220 -6.67 -11.27 -12.58
C VAL A 220 -5.28 -10.66 -12.60
N THR A 221 -4.28 -11.46 -12.23
CA THR A 221 -2.87 -11.07 -12.26
C THR A 221 -2.03 -12.21 -12.79
N TYR A 222 -1.21 -11.93 -13.78
CA TYR A 222 -0.19 -12.83 -14.29
C TYR A 222 1.19 -12.24 -14.02
N GLU A 223 2.09 -13.07 -13.53
CA GLU A 223 3.50 -12.74 -13.34
C GLU A 223 4.36 -13.83 -13.98
N GLY A 224 5.35 -13.45 -14.73
CA GLY A 224 6.30 -14.37 -15.35
C GLY A 224 7.72 -13.85 -15.23
N GLY A 225 8.66 -14.69 -14.82
CA GLY A 225 10.04 -14.28 -14.66
C GLY A 225 11.05 -15.39 -14.95
N LYS A 226 12.25 -14.98 -15.34
CA LYS A 226 13.36 -15.89 -15.63
C LYS A 226 14.68 -15.29 -15.20
N SER A 227 15.50 -16.13 -14.57
CA SER A 227 16.90 -15.82 -14.27
C SER A 227 17.79 -16.37 -15.38
N PHE A 228 18.68 -15.52 -15.86
CA PHE A 228 19.82 -15.87 -16.72
C PHE A 228 21.10 -15.70 -15.91
N LYS A 229 22.28 -16.05 -16.44
CA LYS A 229 23.56 -16.00 -15.68
C LYS A 229 23.74 -14.78 -14.76
N LYS A 230 23.55 -13.56 -15.30
CA LYS A 230 23.68 -12.28 -14.55
C LYS A 230 22.44 -11.41 -14.62
N GLN A 231 21.39 -11.89 -15.22
CA GLN A 231 20.20 -11.10 -15.54
C GLN A 231 18.98 -11.76 -14.94
N TYR A 232 18.01 -10.93 -14.60
CA TYR A 232 16.71 -11.37 -14.12
C TYR A 232 15.63 -10.48 -14.74
N VAL A 233 14.67 -11.09 -15.40
CA VAL A 233 13.52 -10.39 -15.97
C VAL A 233 12.23 -10.87 -15.30
N VAL A 234 11.33 -9.94 -15.00
CA VAL A 234 9.97 -10.21 -14.53
C VAL A 234 9.02 -9.31 -15.29
N ALA A 235 7.98 -9.91 -15.85
CA ALA A 235 6.84 -9.22 -16.42
C ALA A 235 5.61 -9.46 -15.54
N MET A 236 4.76 -8.46 -15.43
CA MET A 236 3.50 -8.50 -14.70
C MET A 236 2.40 -7.88 -15.55
N LEU A 237 1.26 -8.56 -15.65
CA LEU A 237 0.04 -8.07 -16.26
C LEU A 237 -1.10 -8.27 -15.27
N ALA A 238 -1.91 -7.24 -15.07
CA ALA A 238 -3.00 -7.33 -14.11
C ALA A 238 -4.19 -6.50 -14.53
N TYR A 239 -5.38 -6.97 -14.18
CA TYR A 239 -6.65 -6.30 -14.47
C TYR A 239 -7.62 -6.48 -13.31
N SER A 240 -8.38 -5.43 -13.02
CA SER A 240 -9.52 -5.50 -12.09
C SER A 240 -10.70 -4.72 -12.62
N ASP A 241 -11.90 -5.23 -12.33
CA ASP A 241 -13.20 -4.61 -12.60
C ASP A 241 -14.01 -4.65 -11.31
N ARG A 242 -14.41 -3.48 -10.82
CA ARG A 242 -15.17 -3.30 -9.59
C ARG A 242 -16.40 -2.47 -9.87
N GLN A 243 -17.54 -2.91 -9.34
CA GLN A 243 -18.80 -2.19 -9.41
C GLN A 243 -19.45 -2.23 -8.04
N PHE A 244 -19.94 -1.10 -7.56
CA PHE A 244 -20.52 -1.04 -6.22
C PHE A 244 -21.51 0.10 -6.04
N GLY A 245 -22.49 -0.14 -5.18
CA GLY A 245 -23.34 0.91 -4.64
C GLY A 245 -22.54 1.75 -3.64
N ALA A 246 -22.63 3.07 -3.78
CA ALA A 246 -21.81 4.04 -3.03
C ALA A 246 -22.65 4.90 -2.07
N ASN A 247 -23.63 4.31 -1.39
CA ASN A 247 -24.49 5.01 -0.44
C ASN A 247 -23.68 5.62 0.71
N GLY A 248 -23.75 6.94 0.87
CA GLY A 248 -23.05 7.68 1.92
C GLY A 248 -21.56 7.91 1.66
N TYR A 249 -21.00 7.51 0.50
CA TYR A 249 -19.57 7.68 0.23
C TYR A 249 -19.17 9.14 0.12
N TYR A 250 -19.93 9.94 -0.62
CA TYR A 250 -19.61 11.33 -0.90
C TYR A 250 -20.67 12.30 -0.36
N SER A 251 -21.92 11.84 -0.24
CA SER A 251 -23.06 12.62 0.24
C SER A 251 -24.13 11.70 0.84
N ASN A 252 -24.77 12.16 1.93
CA ASN A 252 -25.95 11.49 2.50
C ASN A 252 -27.27 11.90 1.81
N LYS A 253 -27.24 12.90 0.92
CA LYS A 253 -28.44 13.38 0.22
C LYS A 253 -28.84 12.48 -0.95
N PHE A 254 -27.91 11.68 -1.47
CA PHE A 254 -28.11 10.81 -2.62
C PHE A 254 -27.73 9.37 -2.23
N PRO A 255 -28.68 8.55 -1.73
CA PRO A 255 -28.38 7.19 -1.27
C PRO A 255 -28.11 6.22 -2.44
N ASP A 256 -28.51 6.55 -3.66
CA ASP A 256 -28.38 5.70 -4.85
C ASP A 256 -27.13 6.00 -5.68
N GLN A 257 -26.07 6.55 -5.07
CA GLN A 257 -24.79 6.72 -5.74
C GLN A 257 -24.20 5.36 -6.14
N TRP A 258 -23.56 5.31 -7.30
CA TRP A 258 -22.94 4.10 -7.80
C TRP A 258 -21.62 4.42 -8.49
N GLU A 259 -20.68 3.48 -8.41
CA GLU A 259 -19.36 3.65 -9.02
C GLU A 259 -18.89 2.35 -9.67
N SER A 260 -18.21 2.48 -10.81
CA SER A 260 -17.52 1.41 -11.50
C SER A 260 -16.08 1.83 -11.79
N THR A 261 -15.13 0.99 -11.41
CA THR A 261 -13.72 1.24 -11.67
C THR A 261 -13.07 0.05 -12.36
N GLN A 262 -12.36 0.31 -13.47
CA GLN A 262 -11.59 -0.68 -14.22
C GLN A 262 -10.13 -0.26 -14.22
N ASN A 263 -9.26 -1.12 -13.70
CA ASN A 263 -7.83 -0.84 -13.64
C ASN A 263 -7.06 -1.90 -14.41
N ALA A 264 -6.20 -1.48 -15.34
CA ALA A 264 -5.25 -2.35 -16.00
C ALA A 264 -3.81 -1.90 -15.71
N PHE A 265 -2.93 -2.87 -15.50
CA PHE A 265 -1.53 -2.63 -15.19
C PHE A 265 -0.62 -3.57 -15.98
N ALA A 266 0.46 -3.02 -16.52
CA ALA A 266 1.56 -3.76 -17.11
C ALA A 266 2.87 -3.27 -16.52
N GLY A 267 3.71 -4.19 -16.07
CA GLY A 267 5.03 -3.89 -15.51
C GLY A 267 6.11 -4.82 -16.05
N LEU A 268 7.28 -4.27 -16.32
CA LEU A 268 8.48 -5.02 -16.68
C LEU A 268 9.63 -4.58 -15.80
N ARG A 269 10.26 -5.52 -15.13
CA ARG A 269 11.49 -5.30 -14.35
C ARG A 269 12.62 -6.12 -14.97
N TYR A 270 13.72 -5.46 -15.25
CA TYR A 270 14.95 -6.06 -15.79
C TYR A 270 16.14 -5.69 -14.91
N ASN A 271 16.78 -6.69 -14.34
CA ASN A 271 17.96 -6.52 -13.49
C ASN A 271 19.17 -7.12 -14.14
N VAL A 272 20.31 -6.44 -14.06
CA VAL A 272 21.62 -6.95 -14.46
C VAL A 272 22.56 -6.87 -13.27
N ASN A 273 23.17 -8.01 -12.90
CA ASN A 273 24.12 -8.09 -11.80
C ASN A 273 25.57 -8.13 -12.36
N PHE A 274 26.35 -7.14 -11.99
CA PHE A 274 27.80 -7.10 -12.16
C PHE A 274 28.48 -7.50 -10.83
N LYS A 275 29.82 -7.62 -10.82
CA LYS A 275 30.53 -8.06 -9.59
C LYS A 275 30.19 -7.23 -8.34
N LYS A 276 30.09 -5.89 -8.45
CA LYS A 276 29.85 -4.96 -7.32
C LYS A 276 28.65 -4.04 -7.56
N VAL A 277 27.95 -4.19 -8.68
CA VAL A 277 26.88 -3.28 -9.12
C VAL A 277 25.69 -4.08 -9.60
N THR A 278 24.50 -3.69 -9.20
CA THR A 278 23.23 -4.16 -9.75
C THR A 278 22.54 -3.01 -10.46
N TRP A 279 22.22 -3.19 -11.73
CA TRP A 279 21.42 -2.25 -12.50
C TRP A 279 20.00 -2.79 -12.61
N VAL A 280 19.03 -1.98 -12.20
CA VAL A 280 17.60 -2.33 -12.17
C VAL A 280 16.84 -1.33 -13.03
N ASN A 281 16.10 -1.83 -14.00
CA ASN A 281 15.21 -1.04 -14.83
C ASN A 281 13.77 -1.48 -14.62
N ARG A 282 12.85 -0.52 -14.50
CA ARG A 282 11.41 -0.75 -14.40
C ARG A 282 10.70 0.09 -15.44
N LEU A 283 9.83 -0.56 -16.18
CA LEU A 283 8.89 0.08 -17.09
C LEU A 283 7.48 -0.31 -16.65
N SER A 284 6.59 0.65 -16.53
CA SER A 284 5.18 0.35 -16.20
C SER A 284 4.20 1.24 -16.94
N ALA A 285 3.03 0.68 -17.20
CA ALA A 285 1.85 1.36 -17.70
C ALA A 285 0.67 0.99 -16.81
N ARG A 286 -0.09 1.98 -16.38
CA ARG A 286 -1.34 1.83 -15.63
C ARG A 286 -2.43 2.65 -16.29
N THR A 287 -3.61 2.05 -16.41
CA THR A 287 -4.82 2.77 -16.81
C THR A 287 -5.89 2.58 -15.75
N ASN A 288 -6.68 3.59 -15.51
CA ASN A 288 -7.85 3.51 -14.64
C ASN A 288 -9.02 4.21 -15.31
N ARG A 289 -10.13 3.49 -15.47
CA ARG A 289 -11.43 4.03 -15.90
C ARG A 289 -12.32 4.09 -14.68
N ASP A 290 -12.94 5.22 -14.48
CA ASP A 290 -13.87 5.48 -13.40
C ASP A 290 -15.15 6.07 -13.97
N GLU A 291 -16.27 5.46 -13.63
CA GLU A 291 -17.61 5.95 -13.91
C GLU A 291 -18.35 6.14 -12.61
N PHE A 292 -18.67 7.38 -12.26
CA PHE A 292 -19.47 7.73 -11.10
C PHE A 292 -20.86 8.20 -11.53
N ARG A 293 -21.91 7.64 -10.91
CA ARG A 293 -23.31 8.05 -11.09
C ARG A 293 -23.88 8.55 -9.79
N LEU A 294 -24.48 9.74 -9.80
CA LEU A 294 -25.12 10.29 -8.60
C LEU A 294 -26.45 9.57 -8.28
N LYS A 295 -27.14 9.10 -9.33
CA LYS A 295 -28.31 8.20 -9.25
C LYS A 295 -28.06 6.98 -10.12
N ARG A 296 -27.90 5.82 -9.52
CA ARG A 296 -27.58 4.54 -10.19
C ARG A 296 -28.52 4.23 -11.34
N PHE A 297 -29.83 4.41 -11.11
CA PHE A 297 -30.91 4.04 -12.03
C PHE A 297 -31.37 5.16 -12.96
N ASP A 298 -30.78 6.37 -12.82
CA ASP A 298 -30.98 7.50 -13.69
C ASP A 298 -29.63 8.15 -14.05
N PRO A 299 -28.84 7.51 -14.94
CA PRO A 299 -27.51 8.01 -15.32
C PRO A 299 -27.55 9.38 -15.99
N SER A 300 -28.68 9.76 -16.61
CA SER A 300 -28.83 11.05 -17.26
C SER A 300 -28.86 12.23 -16.28
N PHE A 301 -29.19 11.98 -15.02
CA PHE A 301 -29.23 13.00 -13.98
C PHE A 301 -27.86 13.63 -13.70
N TYR A 302 -26.82 12.78 -13.50
CA TYR A 302 -25.44 13.20 -13.34
C TYR A 302 -24.51 11.99 -13.39
N THR A 303 -23.63 11.96 -14.37
CA THR A 303 -22.60 10.93 -14.52
C THR A 303 -21.26 11.57 -14.87
N ASN A 304 -20.22 11.15 -14.19
CA ASN A 304 -18.82 11.48 -14.52
C ASN A 304 -18.12 10.27 -15.11
N HIS A 305 -17.32 10.52 -16.13
CA HIS A 305 -16.40 9.55 -16.73
C HIS A 305 -14.98 10.09 -16.65
N HIS A 306 -14.10 9.28 -16.10
CA HIS A 306 -12.68 9.61 -16.01
C HIS A 306 -11.85 8.46 -16.60
N PHE A 307 -10.85 8.81 -17.37
CA PHE A 307 -9.86 7.87 -17.88
C PHE A 307 -8.47 8.43 -17.64
N SER A 308 -7.74 7.81 -16.70
CA SER A 308 -6.37 8.18 -16.36
C SER A 308 -5.38 7.16 -16.91
N GLU A 309 -4.21 7.64 -17.34
CA GLU A 309 -3.10 6.82 -17.81
C GLU A 309 -1.81 7.30 -17.15
N THR A 310 -0.98 6.36 -16.73
CA THR A 310 0.33 6.64 -16.15
C THR A 310 1.37 5.73 -16.78
N TYR A 311 2.41 6.30 -17.37
CA TYR A 311 3.55 5.58 -17.95
C TYR A 311 4.80 5.97 -17.19
N SER A 312 5.58 5.00 -16.69
CA SER A 312 6.77 5.26 -15.89
C SER A 312 7.96 4.43 -16.37
N LEU A 313 9.10 5.08 -16.43
CA LEU A 313 10.41 4.45 -16.64
C LEU A 313 11.30 4.84 -15.45
N GLU A 314 11.86 3.85 -14.77
CA GLU A 314 12.82 4.03 -13.68
C GLU A 314 14.08 3.22 -13.97
N SER A 315 15.26 3.83 -13.80
CA SER A 315 16.56 3.18 -13.95
C SER A 315 17.40 3.43 -12.70
N LEU A 316 17.87 2.36 -12.07
CA LEU A 316 18.52 2.37 -10.77
C LEU A 316 19.85 1.64 -10.82
N ILE A 317 20.87 2.21 -10.22
CA ILE A 317 22.18 1.58 -10.06
C ILE A 317 22.47 1.47 -8.57
N ASN A 318 22.66 0.25 -8.08
CA ASN A 318 22.99 -0.06 -6.70
C ASN A 318 24.37 -0.70 -6.66
N GLY A 319 25.23 -0.23 -5.76
CA GLY A 319 26.58 -0.79 -5.70
C GLY A 319 27.32 -0.56 -4.40
N LYS A 320 28.53 -1.10 -4.37
CA LYS A 320 29.52 -0.88 -3.31
C LYS A 320 30.82 -0.41 -3.94
N PHE A 321 31.43 0.64 -3.40
CA PHE A 321 32.72 1.15 -3.89
C PHE A 321 33.72 1.12 -2.76
N LEU A 322 33.90 0.62 -1.82
CA LEU A 322 34.75 0.26 -0.70
C LEU A 322 33.99 -0.71 0.20
N ASP A 323 34.64 -1.41 1.08
CA ASP A 323 34.00 -2.50 1.82
C ASP A 323 32.78 -2.07 2.64
N ASN A 324 32.74 -0.82 3.13
CA ASN A 324 31.70 -0.30 4.01
C ASN A 324 30.82 0.80 3.39
N TRP A 325 31.03 1.15 2.11
CA TRP A 325 30.24 2.14 1.42
C TRP A 325 29.27 1.52 0.42
N GLN A 326 28.02 1.89 0.50
CA GLN A 326 26.95 1.52 -0.46
C GLN A 326 26.41 2.79 -1.09
N TYR A 327 26.10 2.72 -2.37
CA TYR A 327 25.44 3.81 -3.08
C TYR A 327 24.23 3.30 -3.86
N HIS A 328 23.22 4.17 -4.00
CA HIS A 328 22.05 3.97 -4.82
C HIS A 328 21.83 5.24 -5.63
N LEU A 329 21.86 5.11 -6.95
CA LEU A 329 21.63 6.21 -7.89
C LEU A 329 20.44 5.86 -8.75
N GLY A 330 19.64 6.84 -9.15
CA GLY A 330 18.54 6.53 -10.06
C GLY A 330 17.92 7.76 -10.69
N ILE A 331 17.21 7.48 -11.77
CA ILE A 331 16.39 8.44 -12.50
C ILE A 331 15.00 7.85 -12.69
N GLU A 332 14.01 8.70 -12.76
CA GLU A 332 12.63 8.33 -13.06
C GLU A 332 12.02 9.37 -14.00
N GLN A 333 11.32 8.87 -15.02
CA GLN A 333 10.50 9.65 -15.92
C GLN A 333 9.08 9.10 -15.88
N ARG A 334 8.06 9.96 -15.67
CA ARG A 334 6.66 9.56 -15.64
C ARG A 334 5.81 10.54 -16.43
N PHE A 335 4.85 10.01 -17.18
CA PHE A 335 3.83 10.74 -17.91
C PHE A 335 2.46 10.41 -17.30
N GLU A 336 1.70 11.43 -16.95
CA GLU A 336 0.38 11.36 -16.35
C GLU A 336 -0.61 12.03 -17.30
N LEU A 337 -1.63 11.28 -17.75
CA LEU A 337 -2.65 11.74 -18.69
C LEU A 337 -4.03 11.54 -18.05
N LEU A 338 -4.94 12.45 -18.31
CA LEU A 338 -6.34 12.35 -17.88
C LEU A 338 -7.25 12.85 -18.99
N ASN A 339 -8.30 12.09 -19.28
CA ASN A 339 -9.46 12.51 -20.07
C ASN A 339 -10.71 12.35 -19.21
N SER A 340 -11.40 13.43 -18.94
CA SER A 340 -12.49 13.46 -17.97
C SER A 340 -13.61 14.37 -18.40
N SER A 341 -14.85 13.92 -18.21
CA SER A 341 -16.05 14.74 -18.47
C SER A 341 -16.17 15.94 -17.53
N ASN A 342 -15.60 15.85 -16.30
CA ASN A 342 -15.65 16.92 -15.30
C ASN A 342 -14.35 17.71 -15.22
N LEU A 343 -13.18 17.03 -15.27
CA LEU A 343 -11.86 17.64 -15.06
C LEU A 343 -11.20 18.12 -16.37
N GLY A 344 -11.79 17.78 -17.53
CA GLY A 344 -11.23 18.07 -18.85
C GLY A 344 -10.06 17.16 -19.24
N VAL A 345 -9.36 17.54 -20.32
CA VAL A 345 -8.16 16.83 -20.79
C VAL A 345 -6.93 17.45 -20.13
N ARG A 346 -6.17 16.63 -19.40
CA ARG A 346 -4.98 17.06 -18.62
C ARG A 346 -3.79 16.17 -18.92
N ASN A 347 -2.60 16.74 -18.84
CA ASN A 347 -1.35 16.00 -18.89
C ASN A 347 -0.30 16.66 -18.01
N ARG A 348 0.57 15.83 -17.43
CA ARG A 348 1.68 16.28 -16.60
C ARG A 348 2.85 15.32 -16.76
N GLN A 349 4.05 15.86 -16.77
CA GLN A 349 5.29 15.11 -16.86
C GLN A 349 6.08 15.29 -15.57
N TYR A 350 6.57 14.17 -15.03
CA TYR A 350 7.45 14.13 -13.86
C TYR A 350 8.81 13.58 -14.24
N SER A 351 9.86 14.24 -13.78
CA SER A 351 11.25 13.80 -13.93
C SER A 351 11.95 13.88 -12.58
N SER A 352 12.73 12.88 -12.22
CA SER A 352 13.55 12.93 -11.01
C SER A 352 14.89 12.23 -11.16
N ALA A 353 15.85 12.68 -10.35
CA ALA A 353 17.11 12.01 -10.13
C ALA A 353 17.37 11.92 -8.62
N PHE A 354 17.92 10.80 -8.16
CA PHE A 354 18.27 10.66 -6.75
C PHE A 354 19.64 10.01 -6.58
N ALA A 355 20.26 10.33 -5.44
CA ALA A 355 21.47 9.71 -4.96
C ALA A 355 21.32 9.40 -3.49
N ASP A 356 21.73 8.20 -3.07
CA ASP A 356 21.82 7.77 -1.68
C ASP A 356 23.21 7.19 -1.43
N LEU A 357 23.82 7.62 -0.35
CA LEU A 357 25.13 7.16 0.10
C LEU A 357 25.02 6.66 1.53
N LYS A 358 25.40 5.41 1.77
CA LYS A 358 25.35 4.75 3.07
C LYS A 358 26.72 4.23 3.46
N LYS A 359 27.15 4.48 4.70
CA LYS A 359 28.38 3.97 5.28
C LYS A 359 28.13 3.28 6.62
N SER A 360 28.81 2.16 6.85
CA SER A 360 28.82 1.46 8.14
C SER A 360 30.22 1.53 8.77
N PHE A 361 30.26 1.89 10.06
CA PHE A 361 31.48 1.99 10.87
C PHE A 361 31.30 1.12 12.12
N GLY A 362 31.71 -0.13 12.07
CA GLY A 362 31.42 -1.07 13.16
C GLY A 362 29.92 -1.15 13.44
N SER A 363 29.51 -0.78 14.64
CA SER A 363 28.10 -0.78 15.07
C SER A 363 27.29 0.43 14.56
N PHE A 364 27.93 1.46 14.02
CA PHE A 364 27.30 2.69 13.58
C PHE A 364 27.02 2.64 12.07
N THR A 365 25.87 3.13 11.63
CA THR A 365 25.51 3.28 10.22
C THR A 365 24.96 4.67 9.99
N ALA A 366 25.47 5.35 8.98
CA ALA A 366 24.96 6.65 8.51
C ALA A 366 24.58 6.58 7.04
N SER A 367 23.50 7.26 6.63
CA SER A 367 23.19 7.49 5.23
C SER A 367 22.72 8.92 4.99
N ALA A 368 23.00 9.42 3.79
CA ALA A 368 22.54 10.69 3.28
C ALA A 368 22.00 10.49 1.87
N SER A 369 20.81 10.98 1.63
CA SER A 369 20.11 10.86 0.35
C SER A 369 19.64 12.21 -0.13
N LEU A 370 19.63 12.40 -1.45
CA LEU A 370 19.11 13.59 -2.10
C LEU A 370 18.19 13.17 -3.26
N LEU A 371 16.96 13.66 -3.27
CA LEU A 371 16.05 13.54 -4.39
C LEU A 371 15.87 14.93 -5.03
N LEU A 372 16.18 15.04 -6.30
CA LEU A 372 15.83 16.18 -7.16
C LEU A 372 14.64 15.76 -8.02
N PHE A 373 13.62 16.60 -8.10
CA PHE A 373 12.49 16.34 -8.98
C PHE A 373 11.95 17.62 -9.61
N LYS A 374 11.26 17.44 -10.73
CA LYS A 374 10.56 18.48 -11.47
C LYS A 374 9.26 17.91 -12.03
N TYR A 375 8.20 18.72 -12.03
CA TYR A 375 7.03 18.52 -12.88
C TYR A 375 7.02 19.54 -14.01
N SER A 376 6.24 19.29 -15.07
CA SER A 376 6.09 20.24 -16.19
C SER A 376 5.59 21.62 -15.73
N ASP A 377 4.79 21.65 -14.66
CA ASP A 377 4.15 22.82 -14.06
C ASP A 377 4.78 23.28 -12.74
N ILE A 378 5.85 22.60 -12.27
CA ILE A 378 6.51 22.91 -10.99
C ILE A 378 8.02 22.96 -11.20
N SER A 379 8.66 24.01 -10.68
CA SER A 379 10.12 24.18 -10.72
C SER A 379 10.85 23.05 -9.96
N ILE A 380 12.12 22.84 -10.28
CA ILE A 380 13.00 21.86 -9.61
C ILE A 380 12.96 22.05 -8.09
N LYS A 381 12.77 20.94 -7.38
CA LYS A 381 12.78 20.84 -5.91
C LYS A 381 13.80 19.82 -5.45
N CYS A 382 14.31 20.03 -4.23
CA CYS A 382 15.34 19.23 -3.59
C CYS A 382 14.84 18.72 -2.25
N LEU A 383 14.92 17.40 -2.05
CA LEU A 383 14.44 16.71 -0.85
C LEU A 383 15.56 15.86 -0.24
N PRO A 384 16.28 16.40 0.76
CA PRO A 384 17.31 15.65 1.49
C PRO A 384 16.69 14.69 2.52
N THR A 385 17.39 13.59 2.77
CA THR A 385 17.11 12.64 3.86
C THR A 385 18.42 12.22 4.53
N TYR A 386 18.43 12.20 5.86
CA TYR A 386 19.56 11.76 6.67
C TYR A 386 19.11 10.68 7.62
N GLN A 387 19.89 9.61 7.74
CA GLN A 387 19.59 8.51 8.64
C GLN A 387 20.84 8.10 9.41
N LEU A 388 20.66 7.86 10.69
CA LEU A 388 21.67 7.34 11.60
C LEU A 388 21.12 6.09 12.30
N ALA A 389 21.95 5.10 12.53
CA ALA A 389 21.59 3.96 13.35
C ALA A 389 22.79 3.41 14.11
N TYR A 390 22.52 2.90 15.31
CA TYR A 390 23.51 2.29 16.15
C TYR A 390 23.04 0.91 16.62
N GLN A 391 23.86 -0.11 16.37
CA GLN A 391 23.64 -1.47 16.82
C GLN A 391 24.23 -1.63 18.23
N LEU A 392 23.37 -1.57 19.26
CA LEU A 392 23.78 -1.72 20.65
C LEU A 392 24.37 -3.12 20.94
N ASN A 393 23.73 -4.15 20.39
CA ASN A 393 24.17 -5.55 20.41
C ASN A 393 23.42 -6.33 19.33
N ALA A 394 23.63 -7.64 19.22
CA ALA A 394 23.01 -8.47 18.17
C ALA A 394 21.46 -8.36 18.08
N MET A 395 20.79 -7.99 19.17
CA MET A 395 19.33 -7.92 19.24
C MET A 395 18.77 -6.49 19.28
N ASN A 396 19.54 -5.51 19.73
CA ASN A 396 19.04 -4.15 20.00
C ASN A 396 19.65 -3.14 19.03
N ARG A 397 18.78 -2.32 18.42
CA ARG A 397 19.17 -1.26 17.50
C ARG A 397 18.39 0.02 17.79
N ILE A 398 19.08 1.15 17.76
CA ILE A 398 18.51 2.50 17.81
C ILE A 398 18.71 3.13 16.43
N PHE A 399 17.76 3.94 15.99
CA PHE A 399 17.90 4.73 14.78
C PHE A 399 17.28 6.12 14.94
N ALA A 400 17.75 7.05 14.14
CA ALA A 400 17.16 8.37 13.98
C ALA A 400 17.17 8.75 12.50
N ASN A 401 16.14 9.43 12.04
CA ASN A 401 16.08 9.95 10.69
C ASN A 401 15.47 11.36 10.64
N PHE A 402 15.89 12.11 9.63
CA PHE A 402 15.31 13.37 9.24
C PHE A 402 15.12 13.36 7.73
N SER A 403 13.96 13.83 7.25
CA SER A 403 13.67 13.83 5.82
C SER A 403 12.78 15.03 5.45
N LYS A 404 13.06 15.60 4.27
CA LYS A 404 12.10 16.43 3.54
C LYS A 404 11.32 15.60 2.56
N SER A 405 10.03 15.83 2.46
CA SER A 405 9.12 15.13 1.55
C SER A 405 8.12 16.10 0.94
N ASN A 406 7.43 15.67 -0.11
CA ASN A 406 6.41 16.48 -0.76
C ASN A 406 5.32 15.63 -1.40
N ARG A 407 4.21 16.28 -1.72
CA ARG A 407 3.23 15.82 -2.72
C ARG A 407 2.74 17.01 -3.57
N VAL A 408 2.25 16.70 -4.76
CA VAL A 408 1.62 17.70 -5.63
C VAL A 408 0.11 17.51 -5.63
N PRO A 409 -0.68 18.58 -5.91
CA PRO A 409 -2.14 18.47 -6.02
C PRO A 409 -2.56 17.47 -7.09
N THR A 410 -3.65 16.76 -6.85
CA THR A 410 -4.33 15.91 -7.84
C THR A 410 -5.20 16.76 -8.77
N TYR A 411 -5.60 16.20 -9.91
CA TYR A 411 -6.48 16.92 -10.83
C TYR A 411 -7.88 17.16 -10.24
N THR A 412 -8.35 16.27 -9.35
CA THR A 412 -9.60 16.50 -8.61
C THR A 412 -9.48 17.72 -7.70
N GLU A 413 -8.39 17.87 -6.97
CA GLU A 413 -8.16 19.05 -6.12
C GLU A 413 -8.05 20.35 -6.96
N LEU A 414 -7.47 20.27 -8.15
CA LEU A 414 -7.29 21.45 -9.00
C LEU A 414 -8.55 21.87 -9.75
N TYR A 415 -9.35 20.93 -10.28
CA TYR A 415 -10.32 21.23 -11.34
C TYR A 415 -11.71 20.66 -11.12
N TYR A 416 -11.97 19.91 -10.06
CA TYR A 416 -13.29 19.31 -9.84
C TYR A 416 -14.37 20.38 -9.65
N ALA A 417 -15.55 20.17 -10.23
CA ALA A 417 -16.68 21.05 -10.07
C ALA A 417 -18.01 20.27 -10.02
N ASP A 418 -18.75 20.45 -8.92
CA ASP A 418 -20.11 19.99 -8.77
C ASP A 418 -20.94 21.01 -7.94
N PRO A 419 -22.25 20.78 -7.72
CA PRO A 419 -23.06 21.69 -6.90
C PRO A 419 -22.55 21.92 -5.49
N SER A 420 -21.81 20.96 -4.90
CA SER A 420 -21.34 20.98 -3.50
C SER A 420 -19.83 21.22 -3.34
N SER A 421 -19.07 21.17 -4.43
CA SER A 421 -17.60 21.23 -4.38
C SER A 421 -17.05 22.02 -5.56
N ILE A 422 -15.90 22.67 -5.36
CA ILE A 422 -15.18 23.38 -6.41
C ILE A 422 -13.67 23.29 -6.18
N GLY A 423 -12.93 22.86 -7.20
CA GLY A 423 -11.47 22.77 -7.18
C GLY A 423 -10.79 24.14 -7.16
N ASN A 424 -9.48 24.14 -6.92
CA ASN A 424 -8.66 25.34 -6.87
C ASN A 424 -7.38 25.18 -7.70
N ALA A 425 -7.35 25.78 -8.89
CA ALA A 425 -6.22 25.70 -9.81
C ALA A 425 -4.93 26.39 -9.28
N ASN A 426 -5.03 27.19 -8.22
CA ASN A 426 -3.90 27.92 -7.64
C ASN A 426 -3.21 27.18 -6.48
N LEU A 427 -3.56 25.92 -6.24
CA LEU A 427 -2.94 25.13 -5.18
C LEU A 427 -1.44 24.95 -5.39
N LYS A 428 -0.71 25.16 -4.30
CA LYS A 428 0.74 24.91 -4.22
C LYS A 428 1.01 23.49 -3.74
N PRO A 429 2.14 22.86 -4.14
CA PRO A 429 2.56 21.58 -3.57
C PRO A 429 2.73 21.66 -2.05
N GLU A 430 2.39 20.54 -1.38
CA GLU A 430 2.71 20.35 0.04
C GLU A 430 4.17 19.96 0.22
N PHE A 431 4.76 20.40 1.33
CA PHE A 431 6.07 19.98 1.80
C PHE A 431 6.02 19.60 3.26
N ALA A 432 6.81 18.62 3.66
CA ALA A 432 6.95 18.26 5.06
C ALA A 432 8.41 18.07 5.46
N ASN A 433 8.74 18.56 6.66
CA ASN A 433 9.94 18.18 7.41
C ASN A 433 9.52 17.14 8.44
N SER A 434 10.20 16.00 8.45
CA SER A 434 9.89 14.91 9.37
C SER A 434 11.13 14.45 10.09
N ALA A 435 10.99 14.15 11.38
CA ALA A 435 12.02 13.56 12.22
C ALA A 435 11.46 12.35 12.98
N GLU A 436 12.26 11.35 13.16
CA GLU A 436 11.90 10.14 13.89
C GLU A 436 13.11 9.64 14.69
N ILE A 437 12.85 9.14 15.89
CA ILE A 437 13.76 8.31 16.67
C ILE A 437 13.07 7.01 17.03
N GLY A 438 13.77 5.89 16.92
CA GLY A 438 13.20 4.58 17.22
C GLY A 438 14.23 3.64 17.83
N TRP A 439 13.71 2.70 18.59
CA TRP A 439 14.44 1.57 19.14
C TRP A 439 13.65 0.29 18.91
N PHE A 440 14.35 -0.78 18.60
CA PHE A 440 13.76 -2.11 18.62
C PHE A 440 14.71 -3.16 19.17
N LYS A 441 14.10 -4.16 19.82
CA LYS A 441 14.74 -5.39 20.28
C LYS A 441 14.16 -6.57 19.53
N ASN A 442 15.03 -7.32 18.85
CA ASN A 442 14.68 -8.56 18.18
C ASN A 442 14.73 -9.77 19.12
N GLY A 443 14.01 -10.84 18.79
CA GLY A 443 14.03 -12.11 19.51
C GLY A 443 12.66 -12.69 19.80
N LYS A 444 12.57 -13.70 20.67
CA LYS A 444 11.29 -14.30 21.10
C LYS A 444 10.36 -13.27 21.77
N LEU A 445 10.94 -12.28 22.42
CA LEU A 445 10.28 -11.06 22.87
C LEU A 445 10.77 -9.91 21.97
N TYR A 446 9.97 -9.56 20.97
CA TYR A 446 10.18 -8.40 20.13
C TYR A 446 9.55 -7.17 20.81
N LEU A 447 10.33 -6.09 20.88
CA LEU A 447 9.90 -4.79 21.39
C LEU A 447 10.25 -3.74 20.35
N GLU A 448 9.38 -2.77 20.16
CA GLU A 448 9.64 -1.59 19.33
C GLU A 448 9.00 -0.36 19.97
N ALA A 449 9.72 0.75 19.97
CA ALA A 449 9.23 2.05 20.42
C ALA A 449 9.75 3.13 19.46
N ASN A 450 8.87 3.99 19.00
CA ASN A 450 9.18 5.09 18.08
C ASN A 450 8.53 6.37 18.57
N ALA A 451 9.22 7.50 18.41
CA ALA A 451 8.67 8.84 18.54
C ALA A 451 8.91 9.57 17.21
N PHE A 452 7.91 10.31 16.74
CA PHE A 452 7.98 10.99 15.45
C PHE A 452 7.37 12.39 15.53
N TYR A 453 7.89 13.25 14.66
CA TYR A 453 7.42 14.61 14.42
C TYR A 453 7.36 14.87 12.91
N ARG A 454 6.28 15.50 12.45
CA ARG A 454 6.14 15.97 11.06
C ARG A 454 5.50 17.34 11.04
N GLN A 455 6.17 18.29 10.41
CA GLN A 455 5.67 19.63 10.13
C GLN A 455 5.39 19.74 8.64
N THR A 456 4.12 19.88 8.29
CA THR A 456 3.65 19.98 6.91
C THR A 456 3.31 21.43 6.59
N TYR A 457 3.85 21.95 5.50
CA TYR A 457 3.61 23.29 4.98
C TYR A 457 2.75 23.21 3.72
N ASN A 458 1.86 24.19 3.54
CA ASN A 458 0.91 24.25 2.45
C ASN A 458 0.08 22.95 2.35
N MET A 459 -0.27 22.36 3.48
CA MET A 459 -1.08 21.14 3.49
C MET A 459 -2.38 21.38 2.73
N ILE A 460 -2.69 20.54 1.75
CA ILE A 460 -3.93 20.65 0.99
C ILE A 460 -5.04 19.91 1.71
N ASP A 461 -6.12 20.61 1.99
CA ASP A 461 -7.34 20.01 2.52
C ASP A 461 -8.58 20.66 1.93
N TRP A 462 -9.63 19.86 1.81
CA TRP A 462 -10.95 20.34 1.46
C TRP A 462 -11.60 20.98 2.67
N VAL A 463 -11.92 22.25 2.55
CA VAL A 463 -12.57 23.02 3.61
C VAL A 463 -13.90 23.56 3.14
N ARG A 464 -14.80 23.77 4.10
CA ARG A 464 -16.05 24.49 3.90
C ARG A 464 -16.10 25.62 4.92
N ASP A 465 -16.35 26.81 4.45
CA ASP A 465 -16.47 28.00 5.28
C ASP A 465 -17.95 28.30 5.56
N THR A 466 -18.30 28.36 6.82
CA THR A 466 -19.64 28.78 7.25
C THR A 466 -19.73 30.28 7.51
N SER A 467 -18.61 31.04 7.45
CA SER A 467 -18.51 32.45 7.79
C SER A 467 -18.38 33.42 6.60
N SER A 468 -18.43 32.92 5.36
CA SER A 468 -18.34 33.75 4.14
C SER A 468 -16.96 34.33 3.82
N VAL A 469 -15.89 33.87 4.45
CA VAL A 469 -14.51 34.34 4.20
C VAL A 469 -13.92 33.81 2.88
N VAL A 470 -14.41 32.66 2.39
CA VAL A 470 -13.98 32.07 1.11
C VAL A 470 -14.90 32.46 -0.04
N PRO A 471 -14.40 32.49 -1.30
CA PRO A 471 -15.17 32.96 -2.46
C PRO A 471 -16.49 32.21 -2.73
N ASN A 472 -16.62 30.97 -2.27
CA ASN A 472 -17.80 30.14 -2.46
C ASN A 472 -18.25 29.54 -1.11
N PRO A 473 -18.89 30.33 -0.24
CA PRO A 473 -19.41 29.83 1.04
C PRO A 473 -20.36 28.66 0.78
N ASN A 474 -20.36 27.68 1.68
CA ASN A 474 -21.14 26.43 1.60
C ASN A 474 -20.68 25.38 0.57
N LYS A 475 -19.66 25.63 -0.24
CA LYS A 475 -19.03 24.61 -1.09
C LYS A 475 -17.73 24.13 -0.45
N TRP A 476 -17.47 22.83 -0.62
CA TRP A 476 -16.17 22.28 -0.32
C TRP A 476 -15.17 22.76 -1.36
N GLN A 477 -14.05 23.31 -0.92
CA GLN A 477 -12.97 23.72 -1.82
C GLN A 477 -11.61 23.38 -1.19
N PRO A 478 -10.64 22.91 -2.00
CA PRO A 478 -9.31 22.62 -1.50
C PRO A 478 -8.52 23.91 -1.35
N VAL A 479 -7.85 24.03 -0.21
CA VAL A 479 -6.99 25.16 0.12
C VAL A 479 -5.65 24.68 0.64
N ASN A 480 -4.62 25.53 0.55
CA ASN A 480 -3.36 25.27 1.22
C ASN A 480 -3.45 25.82 2.66
N ILE A 481 -3.45 24.92 3.63
CA ILE A 481 -3.31 25.25 5.04
C ILE A 481 -1.84 25.59 5.29
N SER A 482 -1.56 26.73 5.93
CA SER A 482 -0.21 27.25 6.07
C SER A 482 0.75 26.26 6.75
N GLU A 483 0.34 25.72 7.89
CA GLU A 483 1.14 24.77 8.67
C GLU A 483 0.27 23.82 9.51
N VAL A 484 0.62 22.54 9.46
CA VAL A 484 0.06 21.51 10.37
C VAL A 484 1.22 20.69 10.93
N ARG A 485 1.24 20.50 12.25
CA ARG A 485 2.24 19.69 12.95
C ARG A 485 1.59 18.41 13.48
N PHE A 486 2.20 17.27 13.18
CA PHE A 486 1.86 15.98 13.73
C PHE A 486 3.01 15.48 14.60
N TYR A 487 2.70 15.00 15.79
CA TYR A 487 3.66 14.30 16.63
C TYR A 487 3.00 13.12 17.33
N GLY A 488 3.78 12.11 17.62
CA GLY A 488 3.23 10.92 18.23
C GLY A 488 4.25 9.90 18.64
N VAL A 489 3.73 8.87 19.28
CA VAL A 489 4.51 7.71 19.74
C VAL A 489 3.84 6.42 19.30
N GLU A 490 4.66 5.42 19.01
CA GLU A 490 4.23 4.06 18.72
C GLU A 490 5.00 3.09 19.58
N ALA A 491 4.32 2.07 20.09
CA ALA A 491 4.93 0.96 20.81
C ALA A 491 4.36 -0.38 20.31
N CYS A 492 5.20 -1.39 20.20
CA CYS A 492 4.81 -2.75 19.86
C CYS A 492 5.53 -3.75 20.77
N VAL A 493 4.76 -4.67 21.34
CA VAL A 493 5.25 -5.81 22.10
C VAL A 493 4.74 -7.07 21.44
N ARG A 494 5.64 -7.95 20.98
CA ARG A 494 5.29 -9.27 20.45
C ARG A 494 6.05 -10.35 21.19
N LYS A 495 5.31 -11.28 21.76
CA LYS A 495 5.87 -12.50 22.38
C LYS A 495 5.54 -13.70 21.51
N THR A 496 6.56 -14.38 21.02
CA THR A 496 6.42 -15.67 20.34
C THR A 496 6.72 -16.78 21.35
N PHE A 497 5.85 -17.77 21.40
CA PHE A 497 5.95 -18.88 22.33
C PHE A 497 6.44 -20.13 21.60
N VAL A 498 7.27 -20.90 22.27
CA VAL A 498 7.76 -22.19 21.77
C VAL A 498 7.50 -23.20 22.87
N TYR A 499 6.40 -23.92 22.78
CA TYR A 499 6.00 -24.96 23.72
C TYR A 499 5.75 -26.26 22.99
N ASP A 500 5.97 -27.35 23.68
CA ASP A 500 5.66 -28.69 23.21
C ASP A 500 4.35 -29.20 23.88
N SER A 501 3.26 -28.44 23.71
CA SER A 501 1.95 -28.75 24.27
C SER A 501 0.88 -28.80 23.20
N LYS A 502 -0.20 -29.57 23.44
CA LYS A 502 -1.31 -29.73 22.49
C LYS A 502 -2.12 -28.45 22.26
N PHE A 503 -2.17 -27.56 23.27
CA PHE A 503 -2.78 -26.23 23.18
C PHE A 503 -1.73 -25.19 23.55
N LYS A 504 -1.40 -24.30 22.65
CA LYS A 504 -0.38 -23.29 22.87
C LYS A 504 -0.68 -21.98 22.19
N PRO A 505 -0.41 -20.83 22.82
CA PRO A 505 -0.31 -19.58 22.11
C PRO A 505 0.92 -19.61 21.20
N ASN A 506 0.76 -19.31 19.90
CA ASN A 506 1.88 -19.14 18.99
C ASN A 506 2.52 -17.76 19.21
N PHE A 507 1.68 -16.73 19.28
CA PHE A 507 2.13 -15.38 19.59
C PHE A 507 1.02 -14.51 20.19
N ILE A 508 1.47 -13.51 20.92
CA ILE A 508 0.68 -12.35 21.35
C ILE A 508 1.40 -11.12 20.79
N ASP A 509 0.67 -10.25 20.10
CA ASP A 509 1.19 -9.01 19.50
C ASP A 509 0.26 -7.87 19.90
N VAL A 510 0.79 -6.92 20.66
CA VAL A 510 0.05 -5.74 21.14
C VAL A 510 0.77 -4.50 20.65
N SER A 511 0.06 -3.62 19.98
CA SER A 511 0.63 -2.38 19.43
C SER A 511 -0.27 -1.20 19.78
N TYR A 512 0.33 -0.10 20.19
CA TYR A 512 -0.35 1.15 20.50
C TYR A 512 0.26 2.29 19.71
N THR A 513 -0.59 3.19 19.21
CA THR A 513 -0.21 4.42 18.51
C THR A 513 -0.98 5.59 19.10
N TYR A 514 -0.27 6.66 19.41
CA TYR A 514 -0.82 7.96 19.77
C TYR A 514 -0.36 9.01 18.76
N ILE A 515 -1.28 9.83 18.26
CA ILE A 515 -0.99 10.90 17.31
C ILE A 515 -1.73 12.16 17.76
N GLN A 516 -1.01 13.27 17.83
CA GLN A 516 -1.57 14.60 18.06
C GLN A 516 -1.27 15.47 16.84
N ALA A 517 -2.33 16.09 16.31
CA ALA A 517 -2.20 17.16 15.32
C ALA A 517 -2.39 18.51 16.00
N THR A 518 -1.57 19.49 15.66
CA THR A 518 -1.76 20.88 16.03
C THR A 518 -1.76 21.74 14.76
N HIS A 519 -2.69 22.67 14.69
CA HIS A 519 -2.88 23.54 13.54
C HIS A 519 -3.41 24.89 14.03
N VAL A 520 -3.20 25.91 13.22
CA VAL A 520 -3.83 27.22 13.39
C VAL A 520 -4.95 27.29 12.36
N PHE A 521 -6.20 27.13 12.81
CA PHE A 521 -7.38 27.26 11.98
C PHE A 521 -8.32 28.33 12.54
N ASP A 522 -9.01 29.00 11.63
CA ASP A 522 -10.17 29.80 11.99
C ASP A 522 -11.30 28.86 12.48
N ALA A 523 -11.96 29.20 13.58
CA ALA A 523 -13.00 28.39 14.21
C ALA A 523 -14.22 28.13 13.28
N ASN A 524 -14.35 28.87 12.20
CA ASN A 524 -15.46 28.77 11.26
C ASN A 524 -15.19 27.87 10.03
N LEU A 525 -14.01 27.23 9.95
CA LEU A 525 -13.64 26.36 8.85
C LEU A 525 -13.87 24.89 9.22
N GLU A 526 -14.72 24.20 8.47
CA GLU A 526 -14.82 22.73 8.51
C GLU A 526 -13.73 22.13 7.61
N SER A 527 -12.99 21.16 8.11
CA SER A 527 -11.96 20.41 7.39
C SER A 527 -12.41 18.98 7.14
N ARG A 528 -12.12 18.45 5.95
CA ARG A 528 -12.56 17.11 5.56
C ARG A 528 -11.58 16.01 5.99
N TYR A 529 -10.28 16.28 5.98
CA TYR A 529 -9.24 15.28 6.20
C TYR A 529 -8.27 15.62 7.33
N ALA A 530 -7.80 16.86 7.44
CA ALA A 530 -6.79 17.26 8.42
C ALA A 530 -7.25 17.08 9.87
N TYR A 531 -8.53 17.31 10.13
CA TYR A 531 -9.14 17.17 11.48
C TYR A 531 -9.66 15.77 11.77
N SER A 532 -9.64 14.88 10.82
CA SER A 532 -10.20 13.53 10.97
C SER A 532 -9.11 12.47 11.21
N ASN A 533 -7.89 12.88 11.60
CA ASN A 533 -6.80 11.94 11.81
C ASN A 533 -7.03 11.01 13.00
N LEU A 534 -6.43 9.84 12.94
CA LEU A 534 -6.36 8.88 14.03
C LEU A 534 -5.62 9.52 15.22
N LYS A 535 -6.21 9.46 16.42
CA LYS A 535 -5.62 9.98 17.67
C LYS A 535 -5.08 8.87 18.54
N HIS A 536 -5.89 7.84 18.78
CA HIS A 536 -5.51 6.65 19.55
C HIS A 536 -5.84 5.39 18.76
N GLN A 537 -4.92 4.46 18.72
CA GLN A 537 -5.14 3.14 18.16
C GLN A 537 -4.49 2.08 19.06
N LEU A 538 -5.25 1.05 19.43
CA LEU A 538 -4.74 -0.14 20.10
C LEU A 538 -5.12 -1.36 19.27
N ILE A 539 -4.14 -2.17 18.91
CA ILE A 539 -4.34 -3.42 18.18
C ILE A 539 -3.71 -4.54 19.00
N ALA A 540 -4.51 -5.54 19.36
CA ALA A 540 -4.01 -6.75 20.02
C ALA A 540 -4.39 -7.99 19.20
N LYS A 541 -3.42 -8.83 18.92
CA LYS A 541 -3.56 -10.06 18.13
C LYS A 541 -3.09 -11.25 18.94
N PHE A 542 -3.96 -12.24 19.07
CA PHE A 542 -3.74 -13.47 19.81
C PHE A 542 -3.89 -14.65 18.85
N ASN A 543 -2.86 -15.46 18.72
CA ASN A 543 -2.89 -16.65 17.87
C ASN A 543 -2.63 -17.89 18.72
N PHE A 544 -3.58 -18.83 18.66
CA PHE A 544 -3.55 -20.08 19.40
C PHE A 544 -3.57 -21.26 18.43
N GLN A 545 -2.69 -22.22 18.63
CA GLN A 545 -2.70 -23.46 17.89
C GLN A 545 -3.21 -24.63 18.76
N PHE A 546 -4.15 -25.38 18.23
CA PHE A 546 -4.74 -26.55 18.88
C PHE A 546 -4.13 -27.83 18.30
N SER A 547 -2.85 -28.10 18.57
CA SER A 547 -2.14 -29.25 18.03
C SER A 547 -2.29 -29.31 16.48
N THR A 548 -2.73 -30.47 15.95
CA THR A 548 -3.03 -30.68 14.53
C THR A 548 -4.45 -30.28 14.14
N PHE A 549 -5.33 -29.96 15.12
CA PHE A 549 -6.77 -29.72 14.86
C PHE A 549 -7.05 -28.34 14.25
N GLY A 550 -6.21 -27.34 14.49
CA GLY A 550 -6.44 -26.04 13.91
C GLY A 550 -5.75 -24.88 14.60
N ASN A 551 -6.09 -23.69 14.14
CA ASN A 551 -5.55 -22.41 14.59
C ASN A 551 -6.68 -21.42 14.85
N LEU A 552 -6.67 -20.74 16.00
CA LEU A 552 -7.60 -19.67 16.35
C LEU A 552 -6.83 -18.35 16.39
N GLN A 553 -7.31 -17.39 15.62
CA GLN A 553 -6.85 -16.00 15.63
C GLN A 553 -7.93 -15.12 16.23
N VAL A 554 -7.60 -14.34 17.24
CA VAL A 554 -8.46 -13.31 17.84
C VAL A 554 -7.76 -11.97 17.69
N ASN A 555 -8.46 -10.99 17.15
CA ASN A 555 -7.94 -9.65 16.95
C ASN A 555 -8.87 -8.63 17.63
N TYR A 556 -8.29 -7.80 18.46
CA TYR A 556 -8.95 -6.65 19.07
C TYR A 556 -8.41 -5.39 18.41
N ARG A 557 -9.30 -4.46 18.05
CA ARG A 557 -8.97 -3.13 17.52
C ARG A 557 -9.76 -2.06 18.26
N PHE A 558 -9.07 -1.08 18.82
CA PHE A 558 -9.65 0.16 19.32
C PHE A 558 -9.12 1.31 18.47
N ASN A 559 -10.02 2.14 17.95
CA ASN A 559 -9.69 3.33 17.17
C ASN A 559 -10.46 4.53 17.71
N GLN A 560 -9.74 5.63 17.92
CA GLN A 560 -10.31 6.94 18.20
C GLN A 560 -9.74 7.94 17.19
N ARG A 561 -10.62 8.57 16.42
CA ARG A 561 -10.29 9.69 15.54
C ARG A 561 -10.67 11.00 16.22
N VAL A 562 -10.11 12.12 15.74
CA VAL A 562 -10.40 13.45 16.33
C VAL A 562 -11.86 13.82 16.14
N SER A 563 -12.44 13.56 14.98
CA SER A 563 -13.80 14.00 14.59
C SER A 563 -14.90 12.97 14.80
N ASN A 564 -14.57 11.70 15.12
CA ASN A 564 -15.54 10.63 15.22
C ASN A 564 -15.51 9.96 16.60
N PRO A 565 -16.63 9.42 17.09
CA PRO A 565 -16.66 8.61 18.30
C PRO A 565 -15.66 7.45 18.24
N ALA A 566 -15.05 7.14 19.38
CA ALA A 566 -14.20 5.96 19.51
C ALA A 566 -15.01 4.67 19.34
N TYR A 567 -14.41 3.67 18.75
CA TYR A 567 -15.02 2.35 18.59
C TYR A 567 -14.03 1.23 18.87
N GLN A 568 -14.56 0.07 19.20
CA GLN A 568 -13.79 -1.15 19.42
C GLN A 568 -14.42 -2.33 18.68
N LEU A 569 -13.56 -3.19 18.12
CA LEU A 569 -13.96 -4.35 17.35
C LEU A 569 -13.21 -5.59 17.84
N ILE A 570 -13.90 -6.73 17.85
CA ILE A 570 -13.29 -8.04 18.00
C ILE A 570 -13.60 -8.84 16.74
N ASP A 571 -12.55 -9.34 16.10
CA ASP A 571 -12.63 -10.17 14.91
C ASP A 571 -11.95 -11.51 15.19
N VAL A 572 -12.57 -12.61 14.77
CA VAL A 572 -12.12 -13.97 15.07
C VAL A 572 -12.04 -14.79 13.81
N LYS A 573 -10.99 -15.59 13.68
CA LYS A 573 -10.86 -16.58 12.60
C LYS A 573 -10.40 -17.92 13.17
N LEU A 574 -11.17 -18.97 12.90
CA LEU A 574 -10.82 -20.36 13.19
C LEU A 574 -10.47 -21.05 11.87
N ILE A 575 -9.33 -21.71 11.83
CA ILE A 575 -8.85 -22.49 10.67
C ILE A 575 -8.63 -23.92 11.14
N SER A 576 -9.25 -24.91 10.48
CA SER A 576 -9.05 -26.33 10.78
C SER A 576 -7.62 -26.77 10.48
N GLY A 577 -7.22 -27.88 11.05
CA GLY A 577 -6.03 -28.63 10.61
C GLY A 577 -6.12 -28.99 9.13
N ASN A 578 -4.98 -29.22 8.51
CA ASN A 578 -4.89 -29.59 7.10
C ASN A 578 -5.25 -31.07 6.93
N VAL A 579 -6.23 -31.36 6.08
CA VAL A 579 -6.62 -32.72 5.69
C VAL A 579 -6.49 -32.85 4.17
N LYS A 580 -5.47 -33.54 3.70
CA LYS A 580 -5.19 -33.76 2.26
C LYS A 580 -5.14 -32.47 1.43
N GLY A 581 -4.58 -31.42 2.00
CA GLY A 581 -4.48 -30.11 1.34
C GLY A 581 -5.65 -29.16 1.65
N PHE A 582 -6.73 -29.62 2.28
CA PHE A 582 -7.89 -28.79 2.60
C PHE A 582 -7.86 -28.27 4.03
N ASN A 583 -8.27 -27.01 4.19
CA ASN A 583 -8.54 -26.38 5.47
C ASN A 583 -9.92 -25.71 5.41
N LEU A 584 -10.79 -26.04 6.36
CA LEU A 584 -12.02 -25.29 6.61
C LEU A 584 -11.69 -24.06 7.45
N PHE A 585 -12.35 -22.92 7.19
CA PHE A 585 -12.26 -21.76 8.06
C PHE A 585 -13.63 -21.14 8.35
N VAL A 586 -13.74 -20.57 9.54
CA VAL A 586 -14.88 -19.76 9.96
C VAL A 586 -14.35 -18.42 10.45
N GLU A 587 -14.97 -17.34 10.01
CA GLU A 587 -14.65 -15.99 10.42
C GLU A 587 -15.88 -15.30 11.01
N GLY A 588 -15.67 -14.58 12.11
CA GLY A 588 -16.64 -13.68 12.68
C GLY A 588 -16.02 -12.30 12.81
N ASN A 589 -16.63 -11.31 12.23
CA ASN A 589 -16.17 -9.93 12.25
C ASN A 589 -17.13 -9.07 13.07
N ASN A 590 -16.57 -8.07 13.75
CA ASN A 590 -17.31 -7.19 14.65
C ASN A 590 -18.21 -7.99 15.62
N ILE A 591 -17.62 -8.96 16.34
CA ILE A 591 -18.35 -9.85 17.26
C ILE A 591 -19.14 -9.07 18.32
N LEU A 592 -18.64 -7.89 18.71
CA LEU A 592 -19.28 -7.00 19.68
C LEU A 592 -20.53 -6.32 19.12
N ASN A 593 -20.78 -6.42 17.82
CA ASN A 593 -21.87 -5.72 17.11
C ASN A 593 -21.82 -4.20 17.30
N THR A 594 -20.63 -3.63 17.31
CA THR A 594 -20.40 -2.20 17.46
C THR A 594 -20.89 -1.44 16.23
N ASN A 595 -21.62 -0.34 16.43
CA ASN A 595 -21.94 0.61 15.38
C ASN A 595 -20.79 1.60 15.23
N TYR A 596 -20.26 1.76 14.00
CA TYR A 596 -19.12 2.65 13.76
C TYR A 596 -19.08 3.15 12.31
N ILE A 597 -18.35 4.26 12.13
CA ILE A 597 -18.10 4.90 10.84
C ILE A 597 -16.58 5.06 10.69
N GLU A 598 -16.04 4.67 9.55
CA GLU A 598 -14.62 4.88 9.22
C GLU A 598 -14.41 6.08 8.30
N ALA A 599 -15.30 6.29 7.34
CA ALA A 599 -15.21 7.40 6.37
C ALA A 599 -16.58 7.86 5.89
N GLY A 600 -16.69 9.13 5.55
CA GLY A 600 -17.91 9.72 4.99
C GLY A 600 -19.10 9.58 5.94
N PHE A 601 -20.24 9.17 5.36
CA PHE A 601 -21.49 8.88 6.06
C PHE A 601 -21.80 7.38 6.07
N VAL A 602 -20.80 6.54 5.81
CA VAL A 602 -20.98 5.09 5.63
C VAL A 602 -21.02 4.42 7.00
N GLN A 603 -22.19 4.01 7.43
CA GLN A 603 -22.35 3.12 8.56
C GLN A 603 -21.73 1.76 8.20
N MET A 604 -20.73 1.32 8.95
CA MET A 604 -20.08 0.03 8.73
C MET A 604 -20.95 -1.13 9.24
N PRO A 605 -20.77 -2.36 8.68
CA PRO A 605 -21.62 -3.49 9.05
C PRO A 605 -21.47 -3.86 10.53
N GLY A 606 -22.57 -4.23 11.15
CA GLY A 606 -22.61 -4.85 12.47
C GLY A 606 -21.89 -6.21 12.47
N ARG A 607 -22.28 -7.12 13.36
CA ARG A 607 -21.71 -8.48 13.38
C ARG A 607 -22.06 -9.26 12.13
N TRP A 608 -21.05 -9.91 11.53
CA TRP A 608 -21.24 -10.76 10.37
C TRP A 608 -20.26 -11.92 10.34
N PHE A 609 -20.61 -12.98 9.60
CA PHE A 609 -19.89 -14.24 9.57
C PHE A 609 -19.59 -14.69 8.15
N LYS A 610 -18.52 -15.48 8.02
CA LYS A 610 -18.08 -16.10 6.77
C LYS A 610 -17.58 -17.52 7.06
N VAL A 611 -17.88 -18.46 6.18
CA VAL A 611 -17.36 -19.82 6.19
C VAL A 611 -16.78 -20.12 4.83
N GLY A 612 -15.69 -20.86 4.78
CA GLY A 612 -15.06 -21.21 3.53
C GLY A 612 -14.06 -22.34 3.63
N LEU A 613 -13.61 -22.76 2.46
CA LEU A 613 -12.65 -23.84 2.26
C LEU A 613 -11.43 -23.29 1.52
N THR A 614 -10.25 -23.64 2.00
CA THR A 614 -8.98 -23.39 1.30
C THR A 614 -8.36 -24.71 0.90
N TYR A 615 -7.94 -24.83 -0.35
CA TYR A 615 -7.11 -25.93 -0.85
C TYR A 615 -5.71 -25.42 -1.12
N SER A 616 -4.70 -26.19 -0.69
CA SER A 616 -3.29 -25.89 -0.92
C SER A 616 -2.56 -27.15 -1.33
N PHE A 617 -1.91 -27.09 -2.49
CA PHE A 617 -1.06 -28.14 -3.03
C PHE A 617 0.31 -27.57 -3.36
N VAL A 618 1.36 -28.25 -2.95
CA VAL A 618 2.75 -27.96 -3.35
C VAL A 618 3.35 -29.26 -3.88
N LYS A 619 3.82 -29.25 -5.13
CA LYS A 619 4.52 -30.38 -5.70
C LYS A 619 5.83 -30.55 -4.93
N LYS A 620 6.04 -31.75 -4.35
CA LYS A 620 7.31 -32.13 -3.72
C LYS A 620 8.38 -32.25 -4.80
N ASP A 621 9.57 -31.76 -4.53
CA ASP A 621 10.74 -32.05 -5.35
C ASP A 621 11.00 -33.57 -5.28
N GLN A 622 11.11 -34.21 -6.43
CA GLN A 622 11.55 -35.61 -6.54
C GLN A 622 13.05 -35.67 -6.33
#